data_28a49544585cc084d154fa14e932f9b5
#
_entry.id   28a49544585cc084d154fa14e932f9b5
#
_cell.length_a   1.000
_cell.length_b   1.000
_cell.length_c   1.000
_cell.angle_alpha   90.00
_cell.angle_beta   90.00
_cell.angle_gamma   90.00
#
_symmetry.space_group_name_H-M   'P 1'
#
loop_
_entity.id
_entity.type
_entity.pdbx_description
1 polymer ?
#
loop_
_entity_poly.entity_id
_entity_poly.type
_entity_poly.pdbx_seq_one_letter_code
_entity_poly.pdbx_strand_id
1 'polypeptide(L)'
;MRRLWLLGAVFALMIAGAPALAGGQALAAAASGHGARQVSASRARALLVCNGSTVKCPASPGTKIYRTVQAAVNAARPGDWVLIWPGVYHEKSKQWPTAGVWVDKPNIHIRGLDRNRVIIDGSNGTASRPCPSSPKLQDTNGGMGRDGIVAFKASGVTVQNLTVCDYLAGTGGHGNEIWWNGGDGSGVIGMGAYQGSYLTATSMYGPKDIHSPNLAQYGIFVSNAKGPGLIENSYSSNMADAAYYVGACQQQCNTVLTRDYGTNSALGYSGTNAGGRLLITHSTFVGNRTGLAPNSLNNDDAPPPQNGLCPGSKTKSCLVITRNLIAGNNNANVPTSGLTPAVGAGVEVSGGAFDTVSNNVIVDQGGWGVVTHDYPDQEKPPAGSHCQGGIQISKTVCLFPARGNRVFGNFFAHNGTFGNPGNGDLGTVGLLQNSATPRNCFFGNRDAAGVVTSEPANIQSPKVDGPPCGKQGTSINAVLLTQLNCAAGEPLGPCPKQFHYPQQTKISIAPLPPLPTMPNPCQGVPKNSFCKTS
;
A
#
# COMPACT_ATOMS: atom_id res chain seq x y z
N MET A 1 -22.42 14.99 26.25
CA MET A 1 -21.06 15.53 26.04
C MET A 1 -20.07 14.64 26.77
N ARG A 2 -19.73 13.48 26.24
CA ARG A 2 -18.59 12.67 26.70
C ARG A 2 -18.21 11.70 25.59
N ARG A 3 -16.92 11.84 25.13
CA ARG A 3 -16.10 10.85 24.42
C ARG A 3 -16.52 10.47 22.99
N LEU A 4 -16.15 11.31 22.02
CA LEU A 4 -15.67 10.83 20.74
C LEU A 4 -14.20 10.40 20.97
N TRP A 5 -13.98 9.13 21.08
CA TRP A 5 -12.66 8.51 21.08
C TRP A 5 -12.61 7.48 19.98
N LEU A 6 -11.52 7.48 19.28
CA LEU A 6 -10.98 6.43 18.41
C LEU A 6 -11.37 6.50 16.93
N LEU A 7 -10.45 7.07 16.21
CA LEU A 7 -9.89 6.56 14.95
C LEU A 7 -8.59 7.34 14.73
N GLY A 8 -7.57 6.97 15.43
CA GLY A 8 -6.25 7.54 15.35
C GLY A 8 -5.37 6.75 16.27
N ALA A 9 -4.96 5.59 15.84
CA ALA A 9 -3.96 4.83 16.54
C ALA A 9 -2.67 4.82 15.75
N VAL A 10 -1.75 5.59 16.28
CA VAL A 10 -0.36 5.23 16.52
C VAL A 10 0.55 5.12 15.31
N PHE A 11 1.21 6.25 14.98
CA PHE A 11 2.65 6.27 14.74
C PHE A 11 3.23 7.51 15.41
N ALA A 12 3.38 7.46 16.73
CA ALA A 12 4.22 8.40 17.45
C ALA A 12 5.60 7.76 17.65
N LEU A 13 6.55 8.03 16.78
CA LEU A 13 7.95 7.81 17.09
C LEU A 13 8.51 9.08 17.70
N MET A 14 8.80 9.03 19.00
CA MET A 14 9.61 10.07 19.66
C MET A 14 11.04 9.99 19.12
N ILE A 15 11.50 11.07 18.51
CA ILE A 15 12.93 11.38 18.43
C ILE A 15 13.13 12.78 18.96
N ALA A 16 13.97 12.87 20.00
CA ALA A 16 14.36 14.08 20.70
C ALA A 16 15.09 15.05 19.77
N GLY A 17 14.77 16.33 19.94
CA GLY A 17 15.31 17.42 19.15
C GLY A 17 16.79 17.72 19.39
N ALA A 18 17.42 18.28 18.38
CA ALA A 18 18.61 19.12 18.49
C ALA A 18 18.44 20.37 17.61
N PRO A 19 19.01 21.51 17.99
CA PRO A 19 18.55 22.83 17.54
C PRO A 19 19.12 23.26 16.19
N ALA A 20 18.30 24.03 15.47
CA ALA A 20 18.64 24.70 14.23
C ALA A 20 19.65 25.82 14.48
N LEU A 21 20.68 25.91 13.65
CA LEU A 21 21.47 27.11 13.43
C LEU A 21 21.19 27.68 12.03
N ALA A 22 20.67 28.88 12.03
CA ALA A 22 20.44 29.67 10.83
C ALA A 22 21.77 30.29 10.34
N GLY A 23 21.93 30.41 9.04
CA GLY A 23 23.01 31.18 8.45
C GLY A 23 22.95 31.15 6.93
N GLY A 24 22.32 32.18 6.34
CA GLY A 24 22.28 32.39 4.90
C GLY A 24 23.61 32.87 4.33
N GLN A 25 23.81 32.64 3.04
CA GLN A 25 24.27 33.63 2.08
C GLN A 25 24.35 33.02 0.67
N ALA A 26 23.70 33.68 -0.26
CA ALA A 26 23.81 33.41 -1.68
C ALA A 26 25.16 33.91 -2.21
N LEU A 27 25.86 33.09 -2.96
CA LEU A 27 26.96 33.51 -3.82
C LEU A 27 26.81 32.84 -5.19
N ALA A 28 26.52 33.69 -6.17
CA ALA A 28 26.65 33.33 -7.56
C ALA A 28 28.14 33.16 -7.90
N ALA A 29 28.54 32.08 -8.50
CA ALA A 29 29.89 31.91 -9.05
C ALA A 29 29.81 31.37 -10.48
N ALA A 30 30.60 32.04 -11.28
CA ALA A 30 30.73 31.94 -12.73
C ALA A 30 31.16 30.57 -13.23
N ALA A 31 30.67 30.22 -14.43
CA ALA A 31 31.11 29.10 -15.21
C ALA A 31 32.58 29.25 -15.62
N SER A 32 33.43 28.34 -15.17
CA SER A 32 34.71 28.08 -15.75
C SER A 32 34.75 26.62 -16.19
N GLY A 33 34.94 26.42 -17.51
CA GLY A 33 35.01 25.11 -18.12
C GLY A 33 36.19 24.30 -17.56
N HIS A 34 35.88 23.17 -16.97
CA HIS A 34 36.83 22.10 -16.72
C HIS A 34 36.31 20.85 -17.44
N GLY A 35 37.16 20.32 -18.29
CA GLY A 35 36.89 19.11 -19.08
C GLY A 35 36.34 18.00 -18.18
N ALA A 36 35.09 17.61 -18.43
CA ALA A 36 34.51 16.47 -17.82
C ALA A 36 35.36 15.23 -18.19
N ARG A 37 36.17 14.77 -17.24
CA ARG A 37 36.75 13.44 -17.29
C ARG A 37 35.56 12.48 -17.42
N GLN A 38 35.40 11.87 -18.57
CA GLN A 38 34.49 10.74 -18.71
C GLN A 38 34.94 9.68 -17.71
N VAL A 39 34.27 9.64 -16.56
CA VAL A 39 34.37 8.49 -15.67
C VAL A 39 33.74 7.34 -16.46
N SER A 40 34.59 6.47 -16.96
CA SER A 40 34.18 5.19 -17.56
C SER A 40 33.17 4.56 -16.63
N ALA A 41 31.89 4.51 -17.06
CA ALA A 41 30.85 3.84 -16.31
C ALA A 41 31.33 2.40 -16.09
N SER A 42 31.67 2.05 -14.86
CA SER A 42 32.11 0.70 -14.52
C SER A 42 30.99 -0.26 -14.93
N ARG A 43 31.31 -1.23 -15.78
CA ARG A 43 30.32 -2.21 -16.28
C ARG A 43 29.62 -2.85 -15.08
N ALA A 44 28.29 -2.85 -15.07
CA ALA A 44 27.48 -3.48 -14.05
C ALA A 44 27.92 -4.93 -13.80
N ARG A 45 27.97 -5.35 -12.55
CA ARG A 45 28.40 -6.70 -12.14
C ARG A 45 27.20 -7.49 -11.61
N ALA A 46 27.28 -8.82 -11.70
CA ALA A 46 26.40 -9.71 -10.98
C ALA A 46 27.10 -10.23 -9.71
N LEU A 47 26.55 -9.92 -8.54
CA LEU A 47 26.94 -10.47 -7.24
C LEU A 47 26.03 -11.68 -6.95
N LEU A 48 26.65 -12.85 -6.80
CA LEU A 48 25.93 -14.11 -6.72
C LEU A 48 25.68 -14.50 -5.28
N VAL A 49 24.42 -14.78 -4.92
CA VAL A 49 24.00 -15.20 -3.58
C VAL A 49 23.52 -16.64 -3.61
N CYS A 50 24.11 -17.49 -2.77
CA CYS A 50 23.66 -18.86 -2.56
C CYS A 50 24.12 -19.36 -1.20
N ASN A 51 23.18 -19.81 -0.35
CA ASN A 51 23.49 -20.38 0.95
C ASN A 51 23.49 -21.93 0.97
N GLY A 52 22.95 -22.56 -0.08
CA GLY A 52 22.89 -24.02 -0.19
C GLY A 52 21.83 -24.67 0.71
N SER A 53 20.88 -23.89 1.24
CA SER A 53 19.90 -24.40 2.22
C SER A 53 18.87 -25.37 1.63
N THR A 54 18.48 -25.19 0.36
CA THR A 54 17.51 -26.06 -0.33
C THR A 54 18.10 -26.74 -1.54
N VAL A 55 18.96 -26.05 -2.27
CA VAL A 55 19.58 -26.53 -3.51
C VAL A 55 21.08 -26.23 -3.47
N LYS A 56 21.88 -27.20 -3.87
CA LYS A 56 23.35 -27.03 -3.96
C LYS A 56 23.70 -25.83 -4.83
N CYS A 57 24.62 -25.02 -4.35
CA CYS A 57 25.11 -23.88 -5.10
C CYS A 57 25.86 -24.35 -6.36
N PRO A 58 25.62 -23.70 -7.51
CA PRO A 58 26.34 -24.05 -8.72
C PRO A 58 27.84 -23.72 -8.58
N ALA A 59 28.67 -24.52 -9.24
CA ALA A 59 30.09 -24.23 -9.31
C ALA A 59 30.33 -22.90 -10.02
N SER A 60 31.08 -22.03 -9.39
CA SER A 60 31.39 -20.68 -9.91
C SER A 60 32.89 -20.37 -9.74
N PRO A 61 33.78 -21.07 -10.49
CA PRO A 61 35.22 -20.89 -10.38
C PRO A 61 35.61 -19.43 -10.54
N GLY A 62 36.43 -18.91 -9.63
CA GLY A 62 36.91 -17.52 -9.68
C GLY A 62 35.87 -16.45 -9.30
N THR A 63 34.61 -16.83 -9.02
CA THR A 63 33.56 -15.87 -8.66
C THR A 63 33.20 -16.05 -7.19
N LYS A 64 33.21 -14.93 -6.44
CA LYS A 64 32.76 -14.92 -5.03
C LYS A 64 31.24 -15.18 -4.96
N ILE A 65 30.85 -16.18 -4.15
CA ILE A 65 29.46 -16.43 -3.78
C ILE A 65 29.22 -15.90 -2.38
N TYR A 66 28.21 -15.04 -2.23
CA TYR A 66 27.75 -14.53 -0.94
C TYR A 66 26.75 -15.50 -0.32
N ARG A 67 26.77 -15.64 1.00
CA ARG A 67 25.85 -16.53 1.74
C ARG A 67 24.56 -15.85 2.14
N THR A 68 24.54 -14.52 2.21
CA THR A 68 23.38 -13.70 2.56
C THR A 68 23.15 -12.63 1.50
N VAL A 69 21.90 -12.22 1.34
CA VAL A 69 21.51 -11.14 0.41
C VAL A 69 22.12 -9.83 0.89
N GLN A 70 22.07 -9.55 2.20
CA GLN A 70 22.64 -8.33 2.77
C GLN A 70 24.15 -8.20 2.51
N ALA A 71 24.90 -9.29 2.60
CA ALA A 71 26.35 -9.24 2.32
C ALA A 71 26.64 -8.88 0.85
N ALA A 72 25.82 -9.34 -0.08
CA ALA A 72 25.94 -8.97 -1.48
C ALA A 72 25.52 -7.50 -1.72
N VAL A 73 24.43 -7.04 -1.10
CA VAL A 73 23.98 -5.63 -1.16
C VAL A 73 25.06 -4.69 -0.61
N ASN A 74 25.71 -5.04 0.50
CA ASN A 74 26.80 -4.26 1.08
C ASN A 74 28.00 -4.13 0.14
N ALA A 75 28.29 -5.17 -0.65
CA ALA A 75 29.39 -5.20 -1.62
C ALA A 75 29.01 -4.60 -2.99
N ALA A 76 27.73 -4.40 -3.25
CA ALA A 76 27.24 -3.86 -4.50
C ALA A 76 27.53 -2.35 -4.62
N ARG A 77 27.69 -1.91 -5.87
CA ARG A 77 27.79 -0.51 -6.29
C ARG A 77 26.55 -0.12 -7.08
N PRO A 78 26.22 1.15 -7.20
CA PRO A 78 25.13 1.59 -8.07
C PRO A 78 25.20 0.96 -9.47
N GLY A 79 24.11 0.35 -9.91
CA GLY A 79 24.00 -0.39 -11.18
C GLY A 79 24.31 -1.89 -11.09
N ASP A 80 24.80 -2.39 -9.95
CA ASP A 80 25.08 -3.83 -9.80
C ASP A 80 23.80 -4.65 -9.57
N TRP A 81 23.90 -5.93 -9.90
CA TRP A 81 22.87 -6.94 -9.71
C TRP A 81 23.21 -7.86 -8.55
N VAL A 82 22.26 -8.08 -7.67
CA VAL A 82 22.30 -9.12 -6.64
C VAL A 82 21.39 -10.25 -7.11
N LEU A 83 21.98 -11.32 -7.61
CA LEU A 83 21.29 -12.46 -8.20
C LEU A 83 21.24 -13.60 -7.19
N ILE A 84 20.04 -14.06 -6.84
CA ILE A 84 19.81 -14.96 -5.72
C ILE A 84 19.39 -16.34 -6.22
N TRP A 85 20.17 -17.37 -5.85
CA TRP A 85 19.88 -18.77 -6.13
C TRP A 85 18.78 -19.29 -5.22
N PRO A 86 18.00 -20.32 -5.66
CA PRO A 86 17.01 -20.95 -4.80
C PRO A 86 17.54 -21.33 -3.42
N GLY A 87 16.83 -20.89 -2.38
CA GLY A 87 17.20 -21.08 -0.99
C GLY A 87 16.27 -20.31 -0.04
N VAL A 88 16.33 -20.65 1.25
CA VAL A 88 15.67 -19.89 2.32
C VAL A 88 16.72 -19.05 3.03
N TYR A 89 16.49 -17.75 3.09
CA TYR A 89 17.42 -16.75 3.57
C TYR A 89 16.81 -16.03 4.77
N HIS A 90 17.41 -16.21 5.96
CA HIS A 90 17.04 -15.51 7.18
C HIS A 90 17.92 -14.28 7.32
N GLU A 91 17.48 -13.19 6.68
CA GLU A 91 18.27 -11.97 6.59
C GLU A 91 18.10 -11.08 7.84
N LYS A 92 19.23 -10.56 8.34
CA LYS A 92 19.29 -9.61 9.45
C LYS A 92 20.36 -8.57 9.16
N SER A 93 19.95 -7.36 8.84
CA SER A 93 20.88 -6.26 8.61
C SER A 93 21.54 -5.83 9.92
N LYS A 94 22.86 -5.66 9.92
CA LYS A 94 23.57 -5.05 11.05
C LYS A 94 23.51 -3.53 11.01
N GLN A 95 23.35 -2.96 9.83
CA GLN A 95 23.31 -1.52 9.62
C GLN A 95 21.98 -0.92 10.07
N TRP A 96 20.90 -1.68 9.90
CA TRP A 96 19.58 -1.34 10.39
C TRP A 96 18.94 -2.57 11.04
N PRO A 97 19.01 -2.72 12.37
CA PRO A 97 18.63 -3.96 13.05
C PRO A 97 17.17 -4.38 12.86
N THR A 98 16.29 -3.44 12.46
CA THR A 98 14.89 -3.72 12.19
C THR A 98 14.62 -4.11 10.74
N ALA A 99 15.62 -4.19 9.87
CA ALA A 99 15.46 -4.68 8.50
C ALA A 99 16.16 -6.04 8.30
N GLY A 100 15.57 -6.91 7.49
CA GLY A 100 16.24 -8.10 6.96
C GLY A 100 17.33 -7.69 5.97
N VAL A 101 16.94 -7.01 4.90
CA VAL A 101 17.84 -6.46 3.88
C VAL A 101 17.66 -4.95 3.81
N TRP A 102 18.75 -4.23 4.06
CA TRP A 102 18.79 -2.77 3.98
C TRP A 102 19.55 -2.30 2.75
N VAL A 103 18.89 -1.50 1.90
CA VAL A 103 19.44 -0.98 0.64
C VAL A 103 19.42 0.54 0.69
N ASP A 104 20.58 1.16 0.84
CA ASP A 104 20.79 2.62 0.89
C ASP A 104 21.54 3.18 -0.32
N LYS A 105 21.82 2.31 -1.32
CA LYS A 105 22.51 2.68 -2.56
C LYS A 105 21.54 2.68 -3.73
N PRO A 106 21.57 3.71 -4.57
CA PRO A 106 20.68 3.80 -5.72
C PRO A 106 21.01 2.75 -6.79
N ASN A 107 20.03 2.45 -7.65
CA ASN A 107 20.18 1.58 -8.82
C ASN A 107 20.72 0.17 -8.48
N ILE A 108 20.36 -0.40 -7.36
CA ILE A 108 20.64 -1.80 -7.03
C ILE A 108 19.50 -2.68 -7.57
N HIS A 109 19.87 -3.77 -8.26
CA HIS A 109 18.91 -4.73 -8.80
C HIS A 109 18.97 -6.03 -8.00
N ILE A 110 17.93 -6.33 -7.24
CA ILE A 110 17.80 -7.57 -6.46
C ILE A 110 16.86 -8.51 -7.19
N ARG A 111 17.34 -9.68 -7.62
CA ARG A 111 16.54 -10.63 -8.38
C ARG A 111 16.75 -12.07 -7.92
N GLY A 112 15.66 -12.75 -7.58
CA GLY A 112 15.62 -14.19 -7.40
C GLY A 112 15.56 -14.92 -8.75
N LEU A 113 16.15 -16.11 -8.83
CA LEU A 113 16.05 -16.96 -10.03
C LEU A 113 14.72 -17.72 -10.11
N ASP A 114 13.99 -17.82 -9.01
CA ASP A 114 12.70 -18.51 -8.95
C ASP A 114 11.87 -17.91 -7.80
N ARG A 115 10.70 -17.36 -8.13
CA ARG A 115 9.81 -16.69 -7.19
C ARG A 115 9.42 -17.58 -6.01
N ASN A 116 9.13 -18.84 -6.27
CA ASN A 116 8.63 -19.77 -5.26
C ASN A 116 9.74 -20.47 -4.45
N ARG A 117 10.99 -20.34 -4.88
CA ARG A 117 12.15 -21.03 -4.29
C ARG A 117 13.23 -20.11 -3.74
N VAL A 118 13.19 -18.82 -4.06
CA VAL A 118 14.01 -17.79 -3.40
C VAL A 118 13.15 -17.13 -2.35
N ILE A 119 13.35 -17.50 -1.09
CA ILE A 119 12.50 -17.10 0.02
C ILE A 119 13.34 -16.33 1.03
N ILE A 120 12.98 -15.08 1.30
CA ILE A 120 13.53 -14.26 2.37
C ILE A 120 12.54 -14.35 3.52
N ASP A 121 12.92 -15.10 4.55
CA ASP A 121 12.05 -15.52 5.65
C ASP A 121 12.42 -14.75 6.93
N GLY A 122 11.46 -13.96 7.45
CA GLY A 122 11.60 -13.20 8.67
C GLY A 122 11.51 -14.03 9.95
N SER A 123 11.04 -15.26 9.82
CA SER A 123 10.89 -16.19 10.94
C SER A 123 12.17 -16.99 11.25
N ASN A 124 12.08 -17.87 12.24
CA ASN A 124 13.07 -18.91 12.54
C ASN A 124 12.66 -20.26 11.93
N GLY A 125 12.00 -20.25 10.76
CA GLY A 125 11.66 -21.44 9.99
C GLY A 125 12.87 -22.22 9.51
N THR A 126 12.63 -23.31 8.82
CA THR A 126 13.71 -24.13 8.25
C THR A 126 13.64 -24.15 6.72
N ALA A 127 14.71 -24.59 6.08
CA ALA A 127 14.74 -24.72 4.64
C ALA A 127 13.63 -25.64 4.06
N SER A 128 13.18 -26.63 4.84
CA SER A 128 12.08 -27.52 4.46
C SER A 128 10.70 -26.99 4.87
N ARG A 129 10.64 -25.98 5.71
CA ARG A 129 9.40 -25.35 6.17
C ARG A 129 9.63 -23.84 6.32
N PRO A 130 9.75 -23.11 5.21
CA PRO A 130 9.84 -21.66 5.23
C PRO A 130 8.49 -21.04 5.57
N CYS A 131 8.48 -19.79 6.01
CA CYS A 131 7.27 -19.03 6.34
C CYS A 131 6.32 -19.83 7.25
N PRO A 132 6.73 -20.28 8.43
CA PRO A 132 5.93 -21.18 9.27
C PRO A 132 4.79 -20.43 9.97
N SER A 133 3.64 -21.06 10.09
CA SER A 133 2.51 -20.51 10.87
C SER A 133 2.70 -20.64 12.40
N SER A 134 3.72 -21.38 12.86
CA SER A 134 3.94 -21.65 14.29
C SER A 134 4.37 -20.40 15.05
N PRO A 135 3.69 -20.00 16.15
CA PRO A 135 4.10 -18.87 16.98
C PRO A 135 5.52 -19.01 17.57
N LYS A 136 5.95 -20.24 17.84
CA LYS A 136 7.28 -20.53 18.42
C LYS A 136 8.42 -20.27 17.43
N LEU A 137 8.11 -20.20 16.14
CA LEU A 137 9.09 -19.96 15.09
C LEU A 137 9.09 -18.53 14.59
N GLN A 138 8.21 -17.67 15.11
CA GLN A 138 8.20 -16.26 14.74
C GLN A 138 9.38 -15.51 15.39
N ASP A 139 9.89 -14.51 14.69
CA ASP A 139 10.93 -13.62 15.17
C ASP A 139 10.44 -12.17 15.14
N THR A 140 10.04 -11.68 16.31
CA THR A 140 9.59 -10.29 16.48
C THR A 140 10.71 -9.33 16.85
N ASN A 141 11.96 -9.73 16.70
CA ASN A 141 13.12 -8.91 17.06
C ASN A 141 13.05 -8.38 18.50
N GLY A 142 12.81 -9.26 19.45
CA GLY A 142 12.64 -8.87 20.85
C GLY A 142 11.38 -8.05 21.15
N GLY A 143 10.37 -8.13 20.28
CA GLY A 143 9.11 -7.37 20.40
C GLY A 143 9.12 -6.01 19.71
N MET A 144 10.24 -5.58 19.13
CA MET A 144 10.34 -4.32 18.40
C MET A 144 9.70 -4.36 17.00
N GLY A 145 9.63 -5.55 16.41
CA GLY A 145 9.23 -5.74 15.03
C GLY A 145 10.40 -5.65 14.04
N ARG A 146 10.13 -6.02 12.78
CA ARG A 146 11.13 -5.99 11.71
C ARG A 146 10.48 -5.93 10.33
N ASP A 147 11.18 -5.30 9.38
CA ASP A 147 10.85 -5.24 7.97
C ASP A 147 11.71 -6.22 7.17
N GLY A 148 11.20 -6.67 6.02
CA GLY A 148 11.92 -7.59 5.13
C GLY A 148 12.99 -6.89 4.29
N ILE A 149 12.65 -6.51 3.07
CA ILE A 149 13.54 -5.74 2.21
C ILE A 149 13.17 -4.26 2.27
N VAL A 150 14.09 -3.41 2.70
CA VAL A 150 13.89 -1.97 2.76
C VAL A 150 14.87 -1.25 1.83
N ALA A 151 14.34 -0.56 0.80
CA ALA A 151 15.10 0.40 0.00
C ALA A 151 14.86 1.80 0.58
N PHE A 152 15.84 2.32 1.33
CA PHE A 152 15.71 3.59 2.04
C PHE A 152 16.37 4.74 1.29
N LYS A 153 15.57 5.71 0.82
CA LYS A 153 16.03 6.87 0.05
C LYS A 153 16.94 6.52 -1.13
N ALA A 154 16.78 5.29 -1.65
CA ALA A 154 17.60 4.70 -2.70
C ALA A 154 16.83 4.58 -4.01
N SER A 155 16.88 5.62 -4.84
CA SER A 155 16.18 5.64 -6.12
C SER A 155 16.74 4.60 -7.11
N GLY A 156 15.89 4.04 -7.96
CA GLY A 156 16.26 3.07 -8.98
C GLY A 156 16.44 1.64 -8.47
N VAL A 157 16.09 1.36 -7.21
CA VAL A 157 16.16 -0.01 -6.68
C VAL A 157 15.05 -0.86 -7.29
N THR A 158 15.43 -2.04 -7.82
CA THR A 158 14.49 -3.04 -8.31
C THR A 158 14.53 -4.29 -7.43
N VAL A 159 13.35 -4.85 -7.12
CA VAL A 159 13.20 -6.14 -6.41
C VAL A 159 12.32 -7.04 -7.26
N GLN A 160 12.81 -8.24 -7.61
CA GLN A 160 12.14 -9.07 -8.60
C GLN A 160 12.24 -10.57 -8.29
N ASN A 161 11.15 -11.29 -8.61
CA ASN A 161 11.11 -12.74 -8.74
C ASN A 161 11.56 -13.51 -7.47
N LEU A 162 11.03 -13.10 -6.33
CA LEU A 162 11.29 -13.72 -5.02
C LEU A 162 10.09 -13.61 -4.09
N THR A 163 10.13 -14.37 -3.00
CA THR A 163 9.17 -14.33 -1.89
C THR A 163 9.80 -13.69 -0.66
N VAL A 164 9.05 -12.83 0.01
CA VAL A 164 9.36 -12.28 1.34
C VAL A 164 8.20 -12.62 2.26
N CYS A 165 8.49 -13.12 3.46
CA CYS A 165 7.44 -13.55 4.38
C CYS A 165 7.80 -13.39 5.85
N ASP A 166 6.74 -13.29 6.69
CA ASP A 166 6.80 -13.35 8.15
C ASP A 166 7.71 -12.31 8.80
N TYR A 167 7.84 -11.14 8.20
CA TYR A 167 8.37 -9.97 8.87
C TYR A 167 7.24 -9.30 9.65
N LEU A 168 7.29 -9.37 10.96
CA LEU A 168 6.19 -9.01 11.84
C LEU A 168 6.41 -7.66 12.50
N ALA A 169 5.32 -6.95 12.75
CA ALA A 169 5.31 -5.73 13.56
C ALA A 169 5.59 -6.02 15.04
N GLY A 170 5.81 -4.96 15.79
CA GLY A 170 5.99 -4.97 17.24
C GLY A 170 5.77 -3.58 17.81
N THR A 171 6.22 -3.34 19.03
CA THR A 171 6.09 -2.04 19.70
C THR A 171 6.85 -0.91 19.00
N GLY A 172 7.81 -1.21 18.14
CA GLY A 172 8.54 -0.26 17.30
C GLY A 172 7.88 -0.01 15.93
N GLY A 173 6.68 -0.53 15.70
CA GLY A 173 6.06 -0.53 14.37
C GLY A 173 6.63 -1.66 13.50
N HIS A 174 7.00 -1.37 12.27
CA HIS A 174 7.54 -2.32 11.30
C HIS A 174 6.50 -3.36 10.82
N GLY A 175 6.96 -4.50 10.30
CA GLY A 175 6.10 -5.55 9.77
C GLY A 175 5.84 -5.43 8.28
N ASN A 176 6.71 -4.75 7.55
CA ASN A 176 6.59 -4.56 6.11
C ASN A 176 7.44 -5.60 5.37
N GLU A 177 6.85 -6.34 4.44
CA GLU A 177 7.59 -7.39 3.74
C GLU A 177 8.58 -6.78 2.73
N ILE A 178 8.13 -5.87 1.87
CA ILE A 178 8.97 -5.18 0.88
C ILE A 178 8.62 -3.70 0.90
N TRP A 179 9.59 -2.85 1.22
CA TRP A 179 9.35 -1.43 1.40
C TRP A 179 10.32 -0.55 0.62
N TRP A 180 9.81 0.24 -0.31
CA TRP A 180 10.51 1.38 -0.89
C TRP A 180 10.15 2.63 -0.10
N ASN A 181 11.07 3.09 0.73
CA ASN A 181 10.86 4.17 1.68
C ASN A 181 11.69 5.41 1.32
N GLY A 182 11.04 6.48 0.92
CA GLY A 182 11.66 7.79 0.72
C GLY A 182 11.52 8.74 1.91
N GLY A 183 10.80 8.34 2.97
CA GLY A 183 10.47 9.18 4.12
C GLY A 183 11.44 9.00 5.30
N ASP A 184 11.49 10.02 6.13
CA ASP A 184 12.20 10.04 7.42
C ASP A 184 11.47 10.88 8.47
N GLY A 185 10.16 11.11 8.28
CA GLY A 185 9.35 11.96 9.13
C GLY A 185 9.51 13.46 8.88
N SER A 186 10.34 13.87 7.90
CA SER A 186 10.55 15.29 7.56
C SER A 186 9.50 15.87 6.61
N GLY A 187 8.61 15.05 6.07
CA GLY A 187 7.67 15.43 5.00
C GLY A 187 8.31 15.53 3.61
N VAL A 188 9.60 15.26 3.48
CA VAL A 188 10.33 15.30 2.20
C VAL A 188 10.13 14.00 1.42
N ILE A 189 9.88 14.13 0.11
CA ILE A 189 9.83 12.99 -0.80
C ILE A 189 11.24 12.62 -1.22
N GLY A 190 11.88 11.72 -0.47
CA GLY A 190 13.30 11.39 -0.58
C GLY A 190 13.65 10.37 -1.66
N MET A 191 12.66 9.85 -2.42
CA MET A 191 12.91 8.78 -3.37
C MET A 191 12.29 9.06 -4.74
N GLY A 192 12.98 8.62 -5.79
CA GLY A 192 12.53 8.66 -7.18
C GLY A 192 12.05 7.29 -7.67
N ALA A 193 12.65 6.82 -8.77
CA ALA A 193 12.25 5.58 -9.44
C ALA A 193 12.40 4.32 -8.58
N TYR A 194 11.51 3.33 -8.83
CA TYR A 194 11.54 2.00 -8.21
C TYR A 194 10.77 0.98 -9.07
N GLN A 195 11.07 -0.30 -8.86
CA GLN A 195 10.35 -1.37 -9.56
C GLN A 195 10.24 -2.63 -8.70
N GLY A 196 9.04 -3.21 -8.68
CA GLY A 196 8.74 -4.54 -8.18
C GLY A 196 8.10 -5.40 -9.26
N SER A 197 8.55 -6.64 -9.46
CA SER A 197 7.87 -7.55 -10.39
C SER A 197 8.03 -9.01 -9.99
N TYR A 198 6.96 -9.79 -10.20
CA TYR A 198 6.93 -11.20 -9.80
C TYR A 198 7.29 -11.40 -8.33
N LEU A 199 6.79 -10.52 -7.47
CA LEU A 199 7.00 -10.59 -6.02
C LEU A 199 5.88 -11.37 -5.34
N THR A 200 6.24 -12.06 -4.27
CA THR A 200 5.31 -12.59 -3.28
C THR A 200 5.62 -11.95 -1.94
N ALA A 201 4.64 -11.29 -1.35
CA ALA A 201 4.72 -10.74 -0.01
C ALA A 201 3.57 -11.32 0.83
N THR A 202 3.88 -12.05 1.90
CA THR A 202 2.85 -12.73 2.69
C THR A 202 3.28 -12.98 4.12
N SER A 203 2.32 -13.14 5.03
CA SER A 203 2.60 -13.75 6.33
C SER A 203 1.76 -15.01 6.50
N MET A 204 2.38 -16.06 6.98
CA MET A 204 1.69 -17.31 7.34
C MET A 204 1.36 -17.38 8.83
N TYR A 205 1.70 -16.34 9.59
CA TYR A 205 1.46 -16.25 11.01
C TYR A 205 0.07 -15.67 11.32
N GLY A 206 -0.78 -16.47 11.96
CA GLY A 206 -2.07 -16.04 12.48
C GLY A 206 -2.14 -16.30 13.99
N PRO A 207 -1.93 -15.28 14.84
CA PRO A 207 -2.07 -15.42 16.28
C PRO A 207 -3.53 -15.73 16.66
N LYS A 208 -3.71 -16.38 17.82
CA LYS A 208 -5.05 -16.62 18.39
C LYS A 208 -5.69 -15.34 18.93
N ASP A 209 -4.87 -14.43 19.43
CA ASP A 209 -5.29 -13.12 19.90
C ASP A 209 -5.52 -12.20 18.69
N ILE A 210 -6.78 -11.80 18.49
CA ILE A 210 -7.16 -10.89 17.40
C ILE A 210 -6.62 -9.47 17.58
N HIS A 211 -6.16 -9.12 18.77
CA HIS A 211 -5.55 -7.82 19.10
C HIS A 211 -4.01 -7.89 19.15
N SER A 212 -3.42 -8.97 18.65
CA SER A 212 -1.97 -9.13 18.64
C SER A 212 -1.29 -7.97 17.92
N PRO A 213 -0.30 -7.31 18.52
CA PRO A 213 0.48 -6.27 17.85
C PRO A 213 1.49 -6.84 16.84
N ASN A 214 1.68 -8.17 16.86
CA ASN A 214 2.72 -8.83 16.07
C ASN A 214 2.16 -9.41 14.77
N LEU A 215 1.56 -8.58 13.93
CA LEU A 215 1.06 -8.96 12.61
C LEU A 215 1.94 -8.33 11.52
N ALA A 216 2.07 -8.98 10.37
CA ALA A 216 2.63 -8.32 9.20
C ALA A 216 1.67 -7.21 8.74
N GLN A 217 2.19 -5.99 8.52
CA GLN A 217 1.39 -4.81 8.24
C GLN A 217 1.18 -4.62 6.74
N TYR A 218 2.26 -4.40 5.99
CA TYR A 218 2.22 -4.15 4.56
C TYR A 218 2.97 -5.22 3.78
N GLY A 219 2.37 -5.64 2.68
CA GLY A 219 3.05 -6.57 1.78
C GLY A 219 4.03 -5.86 0.85
N ILE A 220 3.52 -5.16 -0.14
CA ILE A 220 4.32 -4.37 -1.08
C ILE A 220 4.01 -2.89 -0.81
N PHE A 221 4.98 -2.22 -0.20
CA PHE A 221 4.81 -0.90 0.38
C PHE A 221 5.73 0.13 -0.30
N VAL A 222 5.15 1.25 -0.71
CA VAL A 222 5.88 2.40 -1.26
C VAL A 222 5.40 3.67 -0.60
N SER A 223 6.29 4.38 0.06
CA SER A 223 6.00 5.67 0.68
C SER A 223 7.04 6.73 0.32
N ASN A 224 6.62 7.98 0.25
CA ASN A 224 7.48 9.15 0.00
C ASN A 224 8.34 9.02 -1.27
N ALA A 225 7.76 8.39 -2.32
CA ALA A 225 8.42 8.20 -3.61
C ALA A 225 7.60 8.85 -4.73
N LYS A 226 8.25 9.65 -5.55
CA LYS A 226 7.63 10.37 -6.69
C LYS A 226 7.74 9.64 -8.02
N GLY A 227 8.22 8.40 -8.00
CA GLY A 227 8.38 7.58 -9.19
C GLY A 227 9.46 8.07 -10.19
N PRO A 228 9.45 7.57 -11.45
CA PRO A 228 8.49 6.59 -11.96
C PRO A 228 8.54 5.26 -11.24
N GLY A 229 7.38 4.72 -10.91
CA GLY A 229 7.21 3.46 -10.21
C GLY A 229 6.48 2.41 -11.06
N LEU A 230 6.86 1.14 -10.92
CA LEU A 230 6.15 0.02 -11.52
C LEU A 230 6.10 -1.14 -10.52
N ILE A 231 4.90 -1.60 -10.19
CA ILE A 231 4.65 -2.87 -9.50
C ILE A 231 3.81 -3.73 -10.44
N GLU A 232 4.27 -4.95 -10.71
CA GLU A 232 3.57 -5.79 -11.66
C GLU A 232 3.71 -7.29 -11.39
N ASN A 233 2.71 -8.07 -11.82
CA ASN A 233 2.70 -9.53 -11.75
C ASN A 233 2.99 -10.07 -10.34
N SER A 234 2.62 -9.31 -9.32
CA SER A 234 2.96 -9.57 -7.93
C SER A 234 1.74 -10.06 -7.15
N TYR A 235 1.99 -10.72 -6.04
CA TYR A 235 0.98 -11.29 -5.14
C TYR A 235 1.27 -10.83 -3.72
N SER A 236 0.22 -10.40 -3.02
CA SER A 236 0.33 -10.11 -1.60
C SER A 236 -0.91 -10.58 -0.84
N SER A 237 -0.70 -11.14 0.36
CA SER A 237 -1.78 -11.66 1.20
C SER A 237 -1.44 -11.63 2.69
N ASN A 238 -2.50 -11.71 3.51
CA ASN A 238 -2.40 -11.87 4.97
C ASN A 238 -1.80 -10.67 5.70
N MET A 239 -2.03 -9.47 5.16
CA MET A 239 -1.53 -8.23 5.75
C MET A 239 -2.57 -7.58 6.67
N ALA A 240 -2.11 -7.08 7.80
CA ALA A 240 -2.98 -6.47 8.81
C ALA A 240 -3.35 -5.02 8.49
N ASP A 241 -2.65 -4.39 7.56
CA ASP A 241 -3.02 -3.11 6.97
C ASP A 241 -3.32 -3.31 5.48
N ALA A 242 -2.33 -3.36 4.61
CA ALA A 242 -2.59 -3.46 3.18
C ALA A 242 -1.70 -4.47 2.44
N ALA A 243 -2.30 -5.23 1.52
CA ALA A 243 -1.54 -6.06 0.59
C ALA A 243 -0.61 -5.20 -0.27
N TYR A 244 -1.13 -4.08 -0.78
CA TYR A 244 -0.38 -3.07 -1.54
C TYR A 244 -0.60 -1.69 -0.94
N TYR A 245 0.46 -0.92 -0.85
CA TYR A 245 0.38 0.48 -0.50
C TYR A 245 1.25 1.32 -1.44
N VAL A 246 0.68 2.35 -2.03
CA VAL A 246 1.42 3.43 -2.68
C VAL A 246 0.79 4.74 -2.26
N GLY A 247 1.47 5.48 -1.44
CA GLY A 247 0.96 6.71 -0.88
C GLY A 247 2.05 7.60 -0.31
N ALA A 248 1.64 8.60 0.48
CA ALA A 248 2.54 9.59 1.05
C ALA A 248 3.50 10.20 0.01
N CYS A 249 3.05 10.35 -1.23
CA CYS A 249 3.84 10.85 -2.34
C CYS A 249 3.55 12.31 -2.68
N GLN A 250 2.73 12.95 -1.88
CA GLN A 250 2.34 14.34 -1.98
C GLN A 250 1.71 14.68 -3.34
N GLN A 251 2.40 15.45 -4.18
CA GLN A 251 1.83 15.96 -5.43
C GLN A 251 1.72 14.89 -6.52
N GLN A 252 2.64 13.93 -6.56
CA GLN A 252 2.76 13.01 -7.67
C GLN A 252 3.42 11.69 -7.27
N CYS A 253 2.66 10.60 -7.35
CA CYS A 253 3.18 9.25 -7.17
C CYS A 253 3.83 8.71 -8.45
N ASN A 254 3.28 9.04 -9.63
CA ASN A 254 3.80 8.62 -10.94
C ASN A 254 4.11 7.12 -11.00
N THR A 255 3.11 6.29 -10.68
CA THR A 255 3.27 4.85 -10.48
C THR A 255 2.18 4.07 -11.18
N VAL A 256 2.53 2.89 -11.66
CA VAL A 256 1.59 1.91 -12.20
C VAL A 256 1.64 0.63 -11.36
N LEU A 257 0.48 0.18 -10.87
CA LEU A 257 0.23 -1.16 -10.35
C LEU A 257 -0.57 -1.92 -11.40
N THR A 258 -0.07 -3.07 -11.85
CA THR A 258 -0.73 -3.81 -12.93
C THR A 258 -0.51 -5.32 -12.85
N ARG A 259 -1.57 -6.10 -13.12
CA ARG A 259 -1.53 -7.57 -13.03
C ARG A 259 -1.10 -8.08 -11.65
N ASP A 260 -1.50 -7.34 -10.64
CA ASP A 260 -1.24 -7.65 -9.23
C ASP A 260 -2.44 -8.35 -8.60
N TYR A 261 -2.18 -9.13 -7.57
CA TYR A 261 -3.21 -9.88 -6.85
C TYR A 261 -3.09 -9.62 -5.35
N GLY A 262 -4.11 -8.98 -4.76
CA GLY A 262 -4.20 -8.68 -3.33
C GLY A 262 -5.35 -9.43 -2.67
N THR A 263 -5.07 -10.21 -1.62
CA THR A 263 -6.10 -11.04 -0.98
C THR A 263 -5.88 -11.22 0.52
N ASN A 264 -6.96 -11.57 1.22
CA ASN A 264 -6.97 -11.92 2.65
C ASN A 264 -6.19 -10.92 3.52
N SER A 265 -6.35 -9.64 3.25
CA SER A 265 -5.72 -8.53 3.97
C SER A 265 -6.79 -7.55 4.46
N ALA A 266 -6.46 -6.70 5.43
CA ALA A 266 -7.41 -5.67 5.86
C ALA A 266 -7.81 -4.79 4.67
N LEU A 267 -6.83 -4.37 3.88
CA LEU A 267 -7.03 -3.69 2.60
C LEU A 267 -6.30 -4.45 1.48
N GLY A 268 -6.96 -4.65 0.35
CA GLY A 268 -6.26 -5.11 -0.85
C GLY A 268 -5.27 -4.06 -1.34
N TYR A 269 -5.67 -2.79 -1.27
CA TYR A 269 -4.81 -1.63 -1.53
C TYR A 269 -5.16 -0.48 -0.59
N SER A 270 -4.14 0.21 -0.07
CA SER A 270 -4.24 1.48 0.64
C SER A 270 -3.48 2.58 -0.11
N GLY A 271 -4.05 3.79 -0.14
CA GLY A 271 -3.45 4.93 -0.83
C GLY A 271 -3.53 6.20 -0.01
N THR A 272 -3.01 6.18 1.21
CA THR A 272 -3.00 7.36 2.09
C THR A 272 -2.22 8.49 1.45
N ASN A 273 -2.85 9.65 1.30
CA ASN A 273 -2.23 10.86 0.75
C ASN A 273 -1.55 10.61 -0.62
N ALA A 274 -2.16 9.78 -1.43
CA ALA A 274 -1.68 9.48 -2.77
C ALA A 274 -1.90 10.65 -3.72
N GLY A 275 -0.92 10.93 -4.56
CA GLY A 275 -0.92 12.03 -5.51
C GLY A 275 -1.22 11.62 -6.96
N GLY A 276 -0.92 12.51 -7.89
CA GLY A 276 -1.22 12.34 -9.30
C GLY A 276 -0.42 11.26 -10.01
N ARG A 277 -0.91 10.85 -11.19
CA ARG A 277 -0.35 9.81 -12.05
C ARG A 277 -0.17 8.45 -11.37
N LEU A 278 -1.06 8.10 -10.47
CA LEU A 278 -1.12 6.77 -9.89
C LEU A 278 -2.21 5.98 -10.59
N LEU A 279 -1.84 4.86 -11.17
CA LEU A 279 -2.73 3.99 -11.95
C LEU A 279 -2.72 2.58 -11.38
N ILE A 280 -3.89 2.08 -10.97
CA ILE A 280 -4.11 0.69 -10.58
C ILE A 280 -5.00 0.05 -11.64
N THR A 281 -4.46 -0.95 -12.35
CA THR A 281 -5.15 -1.50 -13.53
C THR A 281 -4.85 -2.98 -13.76
N HIS A 282 -5.83 -3.69 -14.38
CA HIS A 282 -5.69 -5.12 -14.74
C HIS A 282 -5.28 -5.99 -13.55
N SER A 283 -5.65 -5.61 -12.34
CA SER A 283 -5.31 -6.27 -11.09
C SER A 283 -6.54 -6.89 -10.44
N THR A 284 -6.33 -7.75 -9.46
CA THR A 284 -7.38 -8.50 -8.78
C THR A 284 -7.29 -8.26 -7.28
N PHE A 285 -8.38 -7.83 -6.67
CA PHE A 285 -8.49 -7.60 -5.22
C PHE A 285 -9.69 -8.38 -4.69
N VAL A 286 -9.43 -9.51 -4.02
CA VAL A 286 -10.50 -10.45 -3.63
C VAL A 286 -10.31 -10.99 -2.22
N GLY A 287 -11.43 -11.20 -1.51
CA GLY A 287 -11.42 -11.84 -0.19
C GLY A 287 -10.73 -11.04 0.90
N ASN A 288 -10.53 -9.74 0.72
CA ASN A 288 -10.05 -8.82 1.75
C ASN A 288 -11.21 -8.39 2.67
N ARG A 289 -10.93 -7.60 3.68
CA ARG A 289 -11.99 -6.92 4.44
C ARG A 289 -12.59 -5.79 3.59
N THR A 290 -11.73 -4.95 2.99
CA THR A 290 -12.06 -3.95 1.97
C THR A 290 -11.16 -4.15 0.76
N GLY A 291 -11.67 -3.96 -0.46
CA GLY A 291 -10.87 -4.16 -1.68
C GLY A 291 -9.80 -3.09 -1.83
N LEU A 292 -10.18 -1.84 -2.05
CA LEU A 292 -9.26 -0.70 -2.19
C LEU A 292 -9.74 0.49 -1.36
N ALA A 293 -8.82 1.15 -0.67
CA ALA A 293 -9.10 2.31 0.16
C ALA A 293 -8.16 3.49 -0.14
N PRO A 294 -8.44 4.31 -1.16
CA PRO A 294 -7.83 5.62 -1.26
C PRO A 294 -8.32 6.50 -0.12
N ASN A 295 -7.39 7.12 0.60
CA ASN A 295 -7.74 7.90 1.78
C ASN A 295 -6.83 9.12 1.97
N SER A 296 -7.29 10.07 2.79
CA SER A 296 -6.52 11.24 3.19
C SER A 296 -6.59 11.45 4.68
N LEU A 297 -5.45 11.72 5.28
CA LEU A 297 -5.32 12.04 6.69
C LEU A 297 -4.13 12.97 6.93
N ASN A 298 -4.01 13.50 8.14
CA ASN A 298 -2.80 14.18 8.57
C ASN A 298 -1.66 13.18 8.65
N ASN A 299 -0.57 13.50 7.99
CA ASN A 299 0.60 12.67 7.98
C ASN A 299 1.82 13.59 7.87
N ASP A 300 2.76 13.44 8.79
CA ASP A 300 3.99 14.22 8.86
C ASP A 300 4.98 13.83 7.75
N ASP A 301 4.88 12.64 7.21
CA ASP A 301 5.73 12.18 6.10
C ASP A 301 5.41 12.87 4.78
N ALA A 302 4.14 12.98 4.43
CA ALA A 302 3.72 13.71 3.24
C ALA A 302 2.24 14.07 3.35
N PRO A 303 1.93 15.36 3.56
CA PRO A 303 0.54 15.80 3.66
C PRO A 303 -0.23 15.56 2.35
N PRO A 304 -1.57 15.47 2.41
CA PRO A 304 -2.39 15.26 1.23
C PRO A 304 -2.18 16.32 0.14
N PRO A 305 -2.15 15.92 -1.15
CA PRO A 305 -2.04 16.88 -2.26
C PRO A 305 -3.35 17.58 -2.59
N GLN A 306 -4.43 17.25 -1.91
CA GLN A 306 -5.81 17.56 -2.32
C GLN A 306 -6.24 19.00 -2.02
N ASN A 307 -5.38 19.96 -2.27
CA ASN A 307 -5.76 21.36 -2.41
C ASN A 307 -6.46 21.67 -3.75
N GLY A 308 -6.97 20.64 -4.43
CA GLY A 308 -7.64 20.72 -5.73
C GLY A 308 -6.73 20.48 -6.93
N LEU A 309 -5.49 20.09 -6.70
CA LEU A 309 -4.50 19.93 -7.78
C LEU A 309 -3.79 18.58 -7.65
N CYS A 310 -4.00 17.70 -8.62
CA CYS A 310 -3.10 16.60 -8.89
C CYS A 310 -2.23 16.95 -10.11
N PRO A 311 -1.09 17.60 -9.91
CA PRO A 311 -0.27 18.12 -11.00
C PRO A 311 0.18 16.99 -11.94
N GLY A 312 0.20 17.29 -13.22
CA GLY A 312 0.60 16.35 -14.25
C GLY A 312 -0.47 15.38 -14.72
N SER A 313 -1.69 15.45 -14.18
CA SER A 313 -2.87 14.77 -14.73
C SER A 313 -3.66 15.75 -15.61
N LYS A 314 -3.85 15.40 -16.90
CA LYS A 314 -4.75 16.16 -17.79
C LYS A 314 -6.20 16.12 -17.32
N THR A 315 -6.56 15.13 -16.51
CA THR A 315 -7.91 14.87 -16.02
C THR A 315 -8.17 15.46 -14.63
N LYS A 316 -7.19 16.08 -14.01
CA LYS A 316 -7.20 16.47 -12.59
C LYS A 316 -7.46 15.27 -11.65
N SER A 317 -7.19 14.06 -12.12
CA SER A 317 -7.36 12.84 -11.34
C SER A 317 -6.08 12.53 -10.55
N CYS A 318 -6.23 12.23 -9.27
CA CYS A 318 -5.14 11.80 -8.42
C CYS A 318 -4.84 10.32 -8.65
N LEU A 319 -5.59 9.45 -8.02
CA LEU A 319 -5.53 8.02 -8.22
C LEU A 319 -6.54 7.58 -9.28
N VAL A 320 -6.15 6.67 -10.14
CA VAL A 320 -7.03 6.03 -11.13
C VAL A 320 -7.09 4.53 -10.88
N ILE A 321 -8.26 4.04 -10.49
CA ILE A 321 -8.57 2.60 -10.31
C ILE A 321 -9.42 2.18 -11.51
N THR A 322 -8.85 1.39 -12.43
CA THR A 322 -9.57 1.06 -13.67
C THR A 322 -9.24 -0.34 -14.20
N ARG A 323 -10.23 -1.02 -14.79
CA ARG A 323 -10.08 -2.35 -15.41
C ARG A 323 -9.57 -3.42 -14.45
N ASN A 324 -10.01 -3.38 -13.18
CA ASN A 324 -9.69 -4.37 -12.16
C ASN A 324 -10.87 -5.29 -11.92
N LEU A 325 -10.60 -6.48 -11.38
CA LEU A 325 -11.57 -7.34 -10.73
C LEU A 325 -11.51 -7.10 -9.22
N ILE A 326 -12.64 -6.69 -8.64
CA ILE A 326 -12.79 -6.41 -7.21
C ILE A 326 -13.97 -7.25 -6.71
N ALA A 327 -13.70 -8.32 -5.97
CA ALA A 327 -14.75 -9.29 -5.69
C ALA A 327 -14.70 -9.82 -4.25
N GLY A 328 -15.90 -9.96 -3.62
CA GLY A 328 -16.09 -10.66 -2.37
C GLY A 328 -15.21 -10.17 -1.22
N ASN A 329 -14.97 -8.86 -1.09
CA ASN A 329 -14.15 -8.30 -0.01
C ASN A 329 -14.98 -8.19 1.29
N ASN A 330 -15.40 -9.34 1.81
CA ASN A 330 -16.35 -9.51 2.91
C ASN A 330 -15.73 -10.19 4.14
N ASN A 331 -14.41 -10.38 4.14
CA ASN A 331 -13.76 -11.21 5.16
C ASN A 331 -13.42 -10.39 6.40
N ALA A 332 -14.29 -10.42 7.40
CA ALA A 332 -14.04 -9.78 8.70
C ALA A 332 -12.85 -10.40 9.46
N ASN A 333 -12.50 -11.65 9.14
CA ASN A 333 -11.50 -12.44 9.86
C ASN A 333 -10.08 -12.36 9.25
N VAL A 334 -9.82 -11.45 8.33
CA VAL A 334 -8.46 -11.16 7.89
C VAL A 334 -7.60 -10.62 9.04
N PRO A 335 -6.27 -10.66 8.97
CA PRO A 335 -5.45 -9.88 9.89
C PRO A 335 -5.84 -8.40 9.85
N THR A 336 -5.95 -7.76 11.02
CA THR A 336 -6.20 -6.31 11.14
C THR A 336 -5.40 -5.73 12.30
N SER A 337 -4.88 -4.52 12.14
CA SER A 337 -4.15 -3.81 13.19
C SER A 337 -4.67 -2.37 13.32
N GLY A 338 -5.38 -2.10 14.41
CA GLY A 338 -5.77 -0.74 14.79
C GLY A 338 -6.84 -0.07 13.93
N LEU A 339 -6.59 0.16 12.66
CA LEU A 339 -7.57 0.69 11.71
C LEU A 339 -8.41 -0.44 11.14
N THR A 340 -9.73 -0.34 11.27
CA THR A 340 -10.65 -1.30 10.68
C THR A 340 -11.43 -0.63 9.55
N PRO A 341 -11.03 -0.87 8.27
CA PRO A 341 -11.81 -0.40 7.13
C PRO A 341 -13.20 -1.07 7.10
N ALA A 342 -14.14 -0.49 6.39
CA ALA A 342 -15.51 -1.00 6.31
C ALA A 342 -15.57 -2.38 5.67
N VAL A 343 -15.95 -3.41 6.43
CA VAL A 343 -16.13 -4.76 5.89
C VAL A 343 -17.18 -4.78 4.79
N GLY A 344 -16.84 -5.39 3.66
CA GLY A 344 -17.77 -5.53 2.54
C GLY A 344 -17.76 -4.37 1.56
N ALA A 345 -16.75 -3.50 1.57
CA ALA A 345 -16.59 -2.47 0.53
C ALA A 345 -15.63 -2.94 -0.58
N GLY A 346 -16.05 -2.78 -1.83
CA GLY A 346 -15.17 -3.01 -2.98
C GLY A 346 -14.13 -1.89 -3.10
N VAL A 347 -14.61 -0.64 -3.18
CA VAL A 347 -13.77 0.56 -3.10
C VAL A 347 -14.36 1.51 -2.06
N GLU A 348 -13.56 1.86 -1.05
CA GLU A 348 -13.90 2.82 0.01
C GLU A 348 -13.04 4.06 -0.14
N VAL A 349 -13.60 5.16 -0.66
CA VAL A 349 -12.90 6.45 -0.77
C VAL A 349 -13.14 7.23 0.51
N SER A 350 -12.16 7.21 1.43
CA SER A 350 -12.24 7.82 2.75
C SER A 350 -11.48 9.14 2.78
N GLY A 351 -12.18 10.26 2.57
CA GLY A 351 -11.55 11.58 2.48
C GLY A 351 -10.67 11.78 1.24
N GLY A 352 -10.64 10.82 0.31
CA GLY A 352 -9.91 10.94 -0.95
C GLY A 352 -10.53 11.97 -1.87
N ALA A 353 -9.71 12.72 -2.61
CA ALA A 353 -10.18 13.77 -3.49
C ALA A 353 -9.63 13.63 -4.91
N PHE A 354 -10.51 13.84 -5.90
CA PHE A 354 -10.19 13.79 -7.32
C PHE A 354 -9.72 12.42 -7.81
N ASP A 355 -10.14 11.35 -7.14
CA ASP A 355 -9.87 9.98 -7.57
C ASP A 355 -10.86 9.53 -8.65
N THR A 356 -10.42 8.61 -9.49
CA THR A 356 -11.26 8.03 -10.55
C THR A 356 -11.38 6.51 -10.34
N VAL A 357 -12.61 6.03 -10.22
CA VAL A 357 -12.95 4.60 -10.17
C VAL A 357 -13.76 4.27 -11.40
N SER A 358 -13.17 3.61 -12.40
CA SER A 358 -13.85 3.43 -13.68
C SER A 358 -13.58 2.09 -14.35
N ASN A 359 -14.58 1.60 -15.10
CA ASN A 359 -14.44 0.40 -15.92
C ASN A 359 -13.94 -0.84 -15.17
N ASN A 360 -14.21 -0.95 -13.87
CA ASN A 360 -13.92 -2.13 -13.07
C ASN A 360 -15.10 -3.11 -13.10
N VAL A 361 -14.81 -4.38 -12.81
CA VAL A 361 -15.81 -5.39 -12.46
C VAL A 361 -15.80 -5.48 -10.93
N ILE A 362 -16.91 -5.07 -10.28
CA ILE A 362 -17.05 -4.97 -8.82
C ILE A 362 -18.23 -5.81 -8.40
N VAL A 363 -17.98 -6.97 -7.81
CA VAL A 363 -19.01 -7.98 -7.59
C VAL A 363 -18.94 -8.59 -6.19
N ASP A 364 -20.08 -9.10 -5.73
CA ASP A 364 -20.22 -9.86 -4.48
C ASP A 364 -19.73 -9.11 -3.24
N GLN A 365 -19.88 -7.79 -3.19
CA GLN A 365 -19.57 -7.01 -1.99
C GLN A 365 -20.74 -7.03 -1.02
N GLY A 366 -20.46 -7.30 0.26
CA GLY A 366 -21.52 -7.36 1.28
C GLY A 366 -22.13 -6.01 1.61
N GLY A 367 -21.31 -4.98 1.67
CA GLY A 367 -21.70 -3.61 1.96
C GLY A 367 -21.93 -2.78 0.69
N TRP A 368 -20.84 -2.35 0.06
CA TRP A 368 -20.91 -1.43 -1.10
C TRP A 368 -19.97 -1.86 -2.22
N GLY A 369 -20.41 -1.70 -3.44
CA GLY A 369 -19.51 -1.78 -4.59
C GLY A 369 -18.47 -0.65 -4.52
N VAL A 370 -18.94 0.61 -4.48
CA VAL A 370 -18.11 1.80 -4.23
C VAL A 370 -18.81 2.70 -3.22
N VAL A 371 -18.11 3.09 -2.16
CA VAL A 371 -18.60 4.07 -1.19
C VAL A 371 -17.59 5.21 -1.05
N THR A 372 -18.10 6.45 -1.00
CA THR A 372 -17.29 7.65 -0.75
C THR A 372 -17.79 8.37 0.50
N HIS A 373 -16.90 8.72 1.41
CA HIS A 373 -17.27 9.46 2.62
C HIS A 373 -16.15 10.38 3.08
N ASP A 374 -16.55 11.46 3.76
CA ASP A 374 -15.60 12.34 4.41
C ASP A 374 -14.91 11.62 5.57
N TYR A 375 -13.65 11.94 5.80
CA TYR A 375 -12.85 11.34 6.87
C TYR A 375 -12.42 12.39 7.91
N PRO A 376 -12.92 12.29 9.15
CA PRO A 376 -12.44 13.11 10.25
C PRO A 376 -11.20 12.47 10.89
N ASP A 377 -10.04 13.03 10.61
CA ASP A 377 -8.81 12.64 11.27
C ASP A 377 -8.69 13.40 12.61
N GLN A 378 -8.67 12.64 13.70
CA GLN A 378 -8.64 13.18 15.06
C GLN A 378 -7.21 13.36 15.59
N GLU A 379 -6.22 13.09 14.82
CA GLU A 379 -4.84 13.35 15.19
C GLU A 379 -4.54 14.86 15.15
N LYS A 380 -3.69 15.29 16.08
CA LYS A 380 -3.18 16.65 16.03
C LYS A 380 -2.39 16.84 14.73
N PRO A 381 -2.74 17.81 13.88
CA PRO A 381 -1.99 18.05 12.67
C PRO A 381 -0.50 18.22 12.97
N PRO A 382 0.41 17.62 12.20
CA PRO A 382 1.83 17.87 12.32
C PRO A 382 2.13 19.37 12.19
N ALA A 383 3.17 19.83 12.87
CA ALA A 383 3.59 21.23 12.80
C ALA A 383 3.84 21.62 11.32
N GLY A 384 3.13 22.63 10.84
CA GLY A 384 3.22 23.11 9.46
C GLY A 384 2.29 22.44 8.45
N SER A 385 1.59 21.35 8.78
CA SER A 385 0.62 20.72 7.87
C SER A 385 -0.70 21.49 7.77
N HIS A 386 -1.13 22.16 8.84
CA HIS A 386 -2.36 22.96 8.89
C HIS A 386 -3.58 22.33 8.22
N CYS A 387 -3.79 21.03 8.37
CA CYS A 387 -4.84 20.28 7.65
C CYS A 387 -4.72 20.46 6.12
N GLN A 388 -3.52 20.36 5.57
CA GLN A 388 -3.31 20.53 4.14
C GLN A 388 -4.20 19.57 3.34
N GLY A 389 -5.00 20.10 2.42
CA GLY A 389 -5.98 19.36 1.64
C GLY A 389 -7.30 19.05 2.36
N GLY A 390 -7.34 19.23 3.67
CA GLY A 390 -8.52 19.12 4.54
C GLY A 390 -9.04 20.45 5.05
N ILE A 391 -9.97 20.37 5.98
CA ILE A 391 -10.61 21.51 6.66
C ILE A 391 -10.39 21.34 8.17
N GLN A 392 -9.74 22.28 8.82
CA GLN A 392 -9.59 22.24 10.26
C GLN A 392 -10.93 22.57 10.94
N ILE A 393 -11.53 21.59 11.61
CA ILE A 393 -12.81 21.76 12.31
C ILE A 393 -12.64 21.93 13.81
N SER A 394 -11.49 21.58 14.36
CA SER A 394 -11.08 21.88 15.73
C SER A 394 -9.55 21.95 15.84
N LYS A 395 -9.02 22.23 17.04
CA LYS A 395 -7.58 22.23 17.28
C LYS A 395 -6.89 20.87 17.05
N THR A 396 -7.65 19.78 17.05
CA THR A 396 -7.14 18.41 17.01
C THR A 396 -7.82 17.56 15.94
N VAL A 397 -8.69 18.15 15.11
CA VAL A 397 -9.42 17.41 14.08
C VAL A 397 -9.36 18.12 12.75
N CYS A 398 -8.86 17.43 11.76
CA CYS A 398 -8.94 17.79 10.36
C CYS A 398 -9.98 16.93 9.66
N LEU A 399 -10.91 17.53 8.98
CA LEU A 399 -11.85 16.84 8.11
C LEU A 399 -11.31 16.83 6.69
N PHE A 400 -11.19 15.64 6.10
CA PHE A 400 -10.83 15.44 4.70
C PHE A 400 -12.09 15.09 3.92
N PRO A 401 -12.64 16.03 3.11
CA PRO A 401 -13.83 15.74 2.32
C PRO A 401 -13.52 14.82 1.15
N ALA A 402 -14.30 13.75 0.99
CA ALA A 402 -14.33 12.97 -0.25
C ALA A 402 -15.00 13.79 -1.34
N ARG A 403 -14.19 14.41 -2.22
CA ARG A 403 -14.68 15.41 -3.18
C ARG A 403 -14.06 15.28 -4.56
N GLY A 404 -14.84 15.62 -5.59
CA GLY A 404 -14.36 15.65 -6.96
C GLY A 404 -14.04 14.27 -7.52
N ASN A 405 -14.41 13.21 -6.81
CA ASN A 405 -14.21 11.84 -7.25
C ASN A 405 -15.16 11.50 -8.39
N ARG A 406 -14.71 10.66 -9.31
CA ARG A 406 -15.49 10.22 -10.47
C ARG A 406 -15.61 8.70 -10.47
N VAL A 407 -16.85 8.21 -10.42
CA VAL A 407 -17.17 6.78 -10.39
C VAL A 407 -18.03 6.47 -11.61
N PHE A 408 -17.44 5.85 -12.65
CA PHE A 408 -18.17 5.69 -13.91
C PHE A 408 -17.79 4.44 -14.70
N GLY A 409 -18.75 3.94 -15.49
CA GLY A 409 -18.51 2.84 -16.42
C GLY A 409 -18.17 1.51 -15.74
N ASN A 410 -18.33 1.39 -14.41
CA ASN A 410 -18.11 0.13 -13.70
C ASN A 410 -19.27 -0.82 -13.96
N PHE A 411 -18.96 -2.12 -13.93
CA PHE A 411 -19.94 -3.19 -13.96
C PHE A 411 -20.08 -3.77 -12.56
N PHE A 412 -21.29 -3.73 -12.03
CA PHE A 412 -21.66 -4.25 -10.71
C PHE A 412 -22.48 -5.54 -10.83
N ALA A 413 -22.37 -6.42 -9.84
CA ALA A 413 -23.26 -7.55 -9.65
C ALA A 413 -23.24 -8.02 -8.20
N HIS A 414 -24.41 -8.33 -7.63
CA HIS A 414 -24.59 -8.91 -6.30
C HIS A 414 -23.91 -8.12 -5.17
N ASN A 415 -23.90 -6.79 -5.24
CA ASN A 415 -23.41 -5.95 -4.15
C ASN A 415 -24.54 -5.66 -3.14
N GLY A 416 -24.17 -5.29 -1.91
CA GLY A 416 -25.14 -5.02 -0.84
C GLY A 416 -25.69 -6.27 -0.15
N THR A 417 -25.04 -7.41 -0.27
CA THR A 417 -25.56 -8.72 0.18
C THR A 417 -25.68 -8.88 1.69
N PHE A 418 -25.12 -7.96 2.50
CA PHE A 418 -25.42 -7.91 3.94
C PHE A 418 -26.85 -7.46 4.24
N GLY A 419 -27.55 -6.86 3.27
CA GLY A 419 -28.97 -6.55 3.33
C GLY A 419 -29.34 -5.37 4.24
N ASN A 420 -28.37 -4.55 4.65
CA ASN A 420 -28.68 -3.32 5.39
C ASN A 420 -29.22 -2.24 4.46
N PRO A 421 -30.07 -1.31 4.92
CA PRO A 421 -30.81 -0.37 4.04
C PRO A 421 -29.95 0.50 3.12
N GLY A 422 -28.72 0.88 3.56
CA GLY A 422 -27.81 1.70 2.74
C GLY A 422 -26.79 0.89 1.95
N ASN A 423 -26.86 -0.45 1.98
CA ASN A 423 -25.96 -1.30 1.21
C ASN A 423 -26.41 -1.39 -0.25
N GLY A 424 -25.44 -1.50 -1.17
CA GLY A 424 -25.71 -1.57 -2.60
C GLY A 424 -24.48 -1.35 -3.47
N ASP A 425 -24.69 -0.97 -4.72
CA ASP A 425 -23.57 -0.74 -5.65
C ASP A 425 -22.82 0.55 -5.34
N LEU A 426 -23.54 1.62 -5.00
CA LEU A 426 -22.98 2.95 -4.81
C LEU A 426 -23.44 3.57 -3.48
N GLY A 427 -22.50 4.23 -2.79
CA GLY A 427 -22.81 5.03 -1.62
C GLY A 427 -22.03 6.34 -1.62
N THR A 428 -22.63 7.43 -1.13
CA THR A 428 -21.91 8.68 -0.87
C THR A 428 -22.49 9.40 0.32
N VAL A 429 -21.62 9.92 1.19
CA VAL A 429 -22.02 10.73 2.33
C VAL A 429 -20.96 11.76 2.66
N GLY A 430 -21.39 12.99 2.93
CA GLY A 430 -20.54 14.07 3.42
C GLY A 430 -20.93 14.49 4.82
N LEU A 431 -19.97 14.95 5.59
CA LEU A 431 -20.18 15.50 6.94
C LEU A 431 -20.45 17.00 6.91
N LEU A 432 -20.02 17.69 5.83
CA LEU A 432 -20.24 19.12 5.65
C LEU A 432 -21.04 19.39 4.38
N GLN A 433 -22.06 20.21 4.53
CA GLN A 433 -22.72 20.84 3.37
C GLN A 433 -21.96 22.11 2.99
N ASN A 434 -21.14 22.03 1.94
CA ASN A 434 -20.49 23.20 1.38
C ASN A 434 -20.72 23.25 -0.13
N SER A 435 -21.47 24.23 -0.60
CA SER A 435 -21.80 24.42 -2.01
C SER A 435 -20.58 24.73 -2.90
N ALA A 436 -19.47 25.17 -2.31
CA ALA A 436 -18.25 25.50 -3.04
C ALA A 436 -17.31 24.30 -3.26
N THR A 437 -17.58 23.15 -2.63
CA THR A 437 -16.74 21.96 -2.78
C THR A 437 -17.14 21.15 -4.00
N PRO A 438 -16.25 20.80 -4.93
CA PRO A 438 -16.56 19.87 -6.01
C PRO A 438 -17.07 18.54 -5.45
N ARG A 439 -18.20 18.10 -6.00
CA ARG A 439 -18.87 16.89 -5.49
C ARG A 439 -18.40 15.65 -6.21
N ASN A 440 -18.71 14.48 -5.62
CA ASN A 440 -18.45 13.20 -6.26
C ASN A 440 -19.43 13.02 -7.44
N CYS A 441 -18.96 12.38 -8.50
CA CYS A 441 -19.68 12.27 -9.77
C CYS A 441 -19.87 10.80 -10.15
N PHE A 442 -21.12 10.37 -10.25
CA PHE A 442 -21.47 8.99 -10.56
C PHE A 442 -22.26 8.94 -11.88
N PHE A 443 -21.77 8.19 -12.87
CA PHE A 443 -22.47 8.09 -14.16
C PHE A 443 -22.09 6.87 -14.97
N GLY A 444 -23.03 6.37 -15.77
CA GLY A 444 -22.75 5.30 -16.74
C GLY A 444 -22.33 3.96 -16.15
N ASN A 445 -22.47 3.77 -14.85
CA ASN A 445 -22.28 2.46 -14.22
C ASN A 445 -23.46 1.55 -14.58
N ARG A 446 -23.22 0.25 -14.60
CA ARG A 446 -24.21 -0.77 -14.95
C ARG A 446 -24.21 -1.86 -13.91
N ASP A 447 -25.38 -2.44 -13.66
CA ASP A 447 -25.54 -3.63 -12.83
C ASP A 447 -26.12 -4.79 -13.63
N ALA A 448 -25.76 -6.02 -13.29
CA ALA A 448 -26.22 -7.24 -13.95
C ALA A 448 -27.75 -7.41 -13.87
N ALA A 449 -28.39 -6.93 -12.80
CA ALA A 449 -29.84 -6.94 -12.63
C ALA A 449 -30.54 -5.78 -13.38
N GLY A 450 -29.78 -4.93 -14.07
CA GLY A 450 -30.29 -3.82 -14.87
C GLY A 450 -30.51 -2.52 -14.11
N VAL A 451 -30.44 -2.51 -12.77
CA VAL A 451 -30.62 -1.32 -11.94
C VAL A 451 -29.45 -1.20 -10.97
N VAL A 452 -28.70 -0.12 -11.10
CA VAL A 452 -27.65 0.23 -10.13
C VAL A 452 -28.31 0.76 -8.86
N THR A 453 -28.09 0.07 -7.76
CA THR A 453 -28.57 0.46 -6.42
C THR A 453 -27.69 1.55 -5.83
N SER A 454 -28.26 2.48 -5.07
CA SER A 454 -27.46 3.54 -4.46
C SER A 454 -28.10 4.18 -3.23
N GLU A 455 -27.24 4.70 -2.33
CA GLU A 455 -27.62 5.54 -1.21
C GLU A 455 -26.77 6.83 -1.21
N PRO A 456 -27.37 8.03 -1.41
CA PRO A 456 -28.78 8.27 -1.71
C PRO A 456 -29.31 7.60 -2.99
N ALA A 457 -30.63 7.36 -3.02
CA ALA A 457 -31.25 6.72 -4.18
C ALA A 457 -31.02 7.50 -5.49
N ASN A 458 -30.81 6.77 -6.58
CA ASN A 458 -30.62 7.33 -7.93
C ASN A 458 -29.43 8.29 -8.10
N ILE A 459 -28.36 8.08 -7.37
CA ILE A 459 -27.19 8.97 -7.33
C ILE A 459 -26.58 9.25 -8.71
N GLN A 460 -26.68 8.33 -9.67
CA GLN A 460 -26.18 8.53 -11.04
C GLN A 460 -27.23 9.05 -12.03
N SER A 461 -28.42 9.43 -11.56
CA SER A 461 -29.46 9.99 -12.43
C SER A 461 -29.09 11.40 -12.87
N PRO A 462 -29.13 11.72 -14.19
CA PRO A 462 -28.91 13.08 -14.67
C PRO A 462 -29.90 14.12 -14.10
N LYS A 463 -31.05 13.68 -13.61
CA LYS A 463 -32.02 14.54 -12.93
C LYS A 463 -31.56 14.95 -11.54
N VAL A 464 -30.79 14.10 -10.87
CA VAL A 464 -30.22 14.36 -9.54
C VAL A 464 -28.90 15.11 -9.66
N ASP A 465 -28.05 14.71 -10.61
CA ASP A 465 -26.67 15.13 -10.69
C ASP A 465 -26.35 16.08 -11.85
N GLY A 466 -27.27 16.24 -12.80
CA GLY A 466 -27.05 16.98 -14.06
C GLY A 466 -26.06 16.28 -15.00
N PRO A 467 -26.04 16.64 -16.30
CA PRO A 467 -25.09 16.07 -17.27
C PRO A 467 -23.72 16.75 -17.20
N PRO A 468 -22.60 16.00 -17.31
CA PRO A 468 -22.22 14.95 -16.39
C PRO A 468 -21.78 15.58 -15.07
N CYS A 469 -22.59 15.45 -14.02
CA CYS A 469 -22.27 15.80 -12.66
C CYS A 469 -22.14 17.30 -12.33
N GLY A 470 -23.00 18.12 -12.90
CA GLY A 470 -22.91 19.60 -12.76
C GLY A 470 -23.44 20.19 -11.45
N LYS A 471 -24.29 19.50 -10.71
CA LYS A 471 -24.89 20.00 -9.46
C LYS A 471 -25.16 18.87 -8.48
N GLN A 472 -24.19 18.46 -7.73
CA GLN A 472 -24.40 17.44 -6.70
C GLN A 472 -24.47 18.05 -5.31
N GLY A 473 -25.42 17.57 -4.50
CA GLY A 473 -25.52 17.78 -3.07
C GLY A 473 -24.96 16.57 -2.33
N THR A 474 -23.83 16.68 -1.65
CA THR A 474 -23.61 15.77 -0.55
C THR A 474 -24.62 16.10 0.54
N SER A 475 -25.51 15.18 0.81
CA SER A 475 -26.39 15.26 1.98
C SER A 475 -25.73 14.51 3.13
N ILE A 476 -25.86 15.04 4.34
CA ILE A 476 -25.60 14.26 5.54
C ILE A 476 -26.60 13.10 5.53
N ASN A 477 -26.12 11.87 5.39
CA ASN A 477 -26.95 10.69 5.47
C ASN A 477 -26.62 9.93 6.76
N ALA A 478 -27.42 10.16 7.80
CA ALA A 478 -27.19 9.56 9.11
C ALA A 478 -27.26 8.02 9.09
N VAL A 479 -28.06 7.45 8.21
CA VAL A 479 -28.18 6.00 8.04
C VAL A 479 -26.89 5.44 7.47
N LEU A 480 -26.37 6.00 6.38
CA LEU A 480 -25.13 5.55 5.75
C LEU A 480 -23.92 5.75 6.67
N LEU A 481 -23.83 6.89 7.37
CA LEU A 481 -22.77 7.12 8.37
C LEU A 481 -22.79 6.09 9.49
N THR A 482 -23.99 5.76 10.02
CA THR A 482 -24.14 4.74 11.05
C THR A 482 -23.71 3.37 10.53
N GLN A 483 -24.06 3.04 9.30
CA GLN A 483 -23.69 1.77 8.69
C GLN A 483 -22.19 1.66 8.41
N LEU A 484 -21.54 2.73 8.00
CA LEU A 484 -20.09 2.79 7.86
C LEU A 484 -19.40 2.55 9.21
N ASN A 485 -19.90 3.18 10.28
CA ASN A 485 -19.41 2.91 11.64
C ASN A 485 -19.57 1.43 12.04
N CYS A 486 -20.72 0.82 11.75
CA CYS A 486 -20.95 -0.59 12.02
C CYS A 486 -20.01 -1.50 11.23
N ALA A 487 -19.83 -1.21 9.95
CA ALA A 487 -18.95 -1.97 9.05
C ALA A 487 -17.48 -1.86 9.45
N ALA A 488 -17.09 -0.71 10.02
CA ALA A 488 -15.74 -0.46 10.53
C ALA A 488 -15.45 -1.07 11.92
N GLY A 489 -16.40 -1.76 12.54
CA GLY A 489 -16.21 -2.36 13.86
C GLY A 489 -16.53 -1.41 15.02
N GLU A 490 -17.46 -0.49 14.83
CA GLU A 490 -18.04 0.39 15.85
C GLU A 490 -17.10 1.42 16.51
N PRO A 491 -16.16 2.03 15.77
CA PRO A 491 -15.19 2.95 16.38
C PRO A 491 -15.84 4.21 16.99
N LEU A 492 -17.02 4.60 16.51
CA LEU A 492 -17.75 5.79 17.00
C LEU A 492 -18.87 5.46 18.01
N GLY A 493 -18.98 4.19 18.41
CA GLY A 493 -19.99 3.73 19.35
C GLY A 493 -20.78 2.54 18.83
N PRO A 494 -21.64 1.96 19.68
CA PRO A 494 -22.30 0.70 19.38
C PRO A 494 -23.21 0.80 18.15
N CYS A 495 -23.18 -0.26 17.35
CA CYS A 495 -24.03 -0.41 16.18
C CYS A 495 -25.48 -0.66 16.60
N PRO A 496 -26.46 0.03 16.02
CA PRO A 496 -27.87 -0.28 16.20
C PRO A 496 -28.18 -1.72 15.78
N LYS A 497 -29.00 -2.42 16.59
CA LYS A 497 -29.29 -3.86 16.44
C LYS A 497 -29.91 -4.24 15.09
N GLN A 498 -30.50 -3.30 14.36
CA GLN A 498 -31.09 -3.55 13.05
C GLN A 498 -30.03 -3.64 11.93
N PHE A 499 -28.77 -3.27 12.19
CA PHE A 499 -27.70 -3.37 11.21
C PHE A 499 -26.81 -4.58 11.50
N HIS A 500 -26.52 -5.33 10.46
CA HIS A 500 -25.80 -6.60 10.57
C HIS A 500 -24.55 -6.57 9.69
N TYR A 501 -23.38 -6.45 10.34
CA TYR A 501 -22.07 -6.53 9.70
C TYR A 501 -21.23 -7.64 10.33
N PRO A 502 -20.49 -8.43 9.54
CA PRO A 502 -19.57 -9.42 10.07
C PRO A 502 -18.54 -8.78 10.99
N GLN A 503 -18.36 -9.36 12.18
CA GLN A 503 -17.36 -8.93 13.16
C GLN A 503 -16.16 -9.90 13.14
N GLN A 504 -14.97 -9.39 13.47
CA GLN A 504 -13.79 -10.23 13.61
C GLN A 504 -13.91 -11.12 14.86
N THR A 505 -13.81 -12.43 14.67
CA THR A 505 -13.86 -13.41 15.77
C THR A 505 -12.57 -14.23 15.87
N LYS A 506 -11.74 -14.20 14.84
CA LYS A 506 -10.46 -14.90 14.74
C LYS A 506 -9.60 -14.22 13.70
N ILE A 507 -8.35 -14.63 13.58
CA ILE A 507 -7.48 -14.30 12.44
C ILE A 507 -7.38 -15.52 11.54
N SER A 508 -7.83 -15.38 10.31
CA SER A 508 -7.76 -16.40 9.27
C SER A 508 -6.63 -16.08 8.30
N ILE A 509 -5.74 -17.03 8.10
CA ILE A 509 -4.61 -16.93 7.18
C ILE A 509 -4.91 -17.73 5.93
N ALA A 510 -4.83 -17.09 4.78
CA ALA A 510 -4.95 -17.76 3.49
C ALA A 510 -3.67 -18.53 3.17
N PRO A 511 -3.76 -19.76 2.63
CA PRO A 511 -2.60 -20.50 2.19
C PRO A 511 -1.93 -19.82 0.99
N LEU A 512 -0.62 -19.93 0.90
CA LEU A 512 0.13 -19.42 -0.25
C LEU A 512 -0.01 -20.41 -1.42
N PRO A 513 -0.61 -19.99 -2.54
CA PRO A 513 -0.69 -20.83 -3.73
C PRO A 513 0.65 -20.85 -4.49
N PRO A 514 0.90 -21.85 -5.34
CA PRO A 514 1.97 -21.76 -6.33
C PRO A 514 1.73 -20.59 -7.28
N LEU A 515 2.73 -19.77 -7.50
CA LEU A 515 2.61 -18.54 -8.27
C LEU A 515 3.49 -18.58 -9.54
N PRO A 516 3.06 -17.93 -10.63
CA PRO A 516 3.91 -17.79 -11.81
C PRO A 516 5.23 -17.11 -11.48
N THR A 517 6.34 -17.68 -11.92
CA THR A 517 7.67 -17.08 -11.82
C THR A 517 8.00 -16.27 -13.07
N MET A 518 9.00 -15.41 -12.98
CA MET A 518 9.49 -14.65 -14.13
C MET A 518 9.94 -15.60 -15.25
N PRO A 519 9.47 -15.45 -16.49
CA PRO A 519 9.77 -16.39 -17.58
C PRO A 519 11.26 -16.52 -17.89
N ASN A 520 12.00 -15.40 -17.83
CA ASN A 520 13.46 -15.40 -18.05
C ASN A 520 14.16 -14.55 -16.98
N PRO A 521 14.48 -15.12 -15.81
CA PRO A 521 15.12 -14.38 -14.73
C PRO A 521 16.56 -13.93 -15.04
N CYS A 522 17.16 -14.45 -16.09
CA CYS A 522 18.50 -14.07 -16.53
C CYS A 522 18.52 -12.92 -17.56
N GLN A 523 17.36 -12.52 -18.06
CA GLN A 523 17.28 -11.42 -19.02
C GLN A 523 17.76 -10.10 -18.42
N GLY A 524 18.69 -9.45 -19.12
CA GLY A 524 19.26 -8.15 -18.71
C GLY A 524 20.30 -8.23 -17.60
N VAL A 525 20.53 -9.41 -17.03
CA VAL A 525 21.57 -9.62 -15.99
C VAL A 525 22.95 -9.70 -16.63
N PRO A 526 23.99 -9.05 -16.08
CA PRO A 526 25.35 -9.21 -16.56
C PRO A 526 25.80 -10.68 -16.57
N LYS A 527 26.64 -11.04 -17.54
CA LYS A 527 27.15 -12.43 -17.71
C LYS A 527 27.69 -12.99 -16.38
N ASN A 528 27.18 -14.15 -15.96
CA ASN A 528 27.51 -14.78 -14.69
C ASN A 528 27.31 -16.30 -14.74
N SER A 529 27.77 -17.02 -13.71
CA SER A 529 27.68 -18.48 -13.65
C SER A 529 26.29 -19.03 -13.30
N PHE A 530 25.39 -18.21 -12.72
CA PHE A 530 24.01 -18.63 -12.44
C PHE A 530 23.14 -18.57 -13.69
N CYS A 531 23.47 -17.68 -14.61
CA CYS A 531 22.83 -17.50 -15.91
C CYS A 531 23.72 -18.01 -17.04
N LYS A 532 24.17 -19.24 -16.97
CA LYS A 532 24.83 -19.88 -18.12
C LYS A 532 23.77 -20.06 -19.18
N THR A 533 24.01 -19.54 -20.37
CA THR A 533 23.18 -19.84 -21.55
C THR A 533 23.15 -21.33 -21.75
N SER A 534 21.95 -21.92 -21.57
CA SER A 534 21.63 -23.24 -22.08
C SER A 534 21.69 -23.22 -23.59
#